data_10bacad7f032352066091208a6b82818
#
_entry.id   10bacad7f032352066091208a6b82818
#
_cell.length_a   1.000
_cell.length_b   1.000
_cell.length_c   1.000
_cell.angle_alpha   90.00
_cell.angle_beta   90.00
_cell.angle_gamma   90.00
#
_symmetry.space_group_name_H-M   'P 1'
#
loop_
_entity.id
_entity.type
_entity.pdbx_description
1 polymer ?
#
loop_
_entity_poly.entity_id
_entity_poly.type
_entity_poly.pdbx_seq_one_letter_code
_entity_poly.pdbx_strand_id
1 'polypeptide(L)'
;MLFHIIVGFILPWILGAYLVTNQTKLFITFYPVGVAISILLNEIGFNYFWRMDIVFQESSLTGISYDLGLNPILGCLFICVIHYKKLPFLITFLVFPLVTTFGEYILVCLEKIVYRNEWNIIWTGVSYLFAYSIFYVYYKLVCKFILLN
;
A
#
# COMPACT_ATOMS: atom_id res chain seq x y z
N MET A 1 15.64 7.26 9.81
CA MET A 1 15.04 6.02 10.37
C MET A 1 13.74 6.29 11.13
N LEU A 2 13.73 7.08 12.21
CA LEU A 2 12.51 7.34 13.01
C LEU A 2 11.34 7.85 12.17
N PHE A 3 11.56 8.75 11.22
CA PHE A 3 10.56 9.28 10.31
C PHE A 3 9.81 8.16 9.55
N HIS A 4 10.54 7.21 8.93
CA HIS A 4 9.95 6.11 8.16
C HIS A 4 9.18 5.14 9.04
N ILE A 5 9.62 4.92 10.29
CA ILE A 5 8.88 4.10 11.25
C ILE A 5 7.56 4.79 11.63
N ILE A 6 7.60 6.09 11.90
CA ILE A 6 6.39 6.85 12.26
C ILE A 6 5.42 6.87 11.08
N VAL A 7 5.86 7.30 9.90
CA VAL A 7 4.98 7.50 8.73
C VAL A 7 4.59 6.16 8.09
N GLY A 8 5.53 5.24 7.98
CA GLY A 8 5.31 3.95 7.31
C GLY A 8 4.61 2.91 8.17
N PHE A 9 4.75 2.98 9.51
CA PHE A 9 4.23 1.97 10.42
C PHE A 9 3.29 2.53 11.49
N ILE A 10 3.76 3.40 12.39
CA ILE A 10 2.98 3.82 13.57
C ILE A 10 1.67 4.50 13.18
N LEU A 11 1.73 5.54 12.34
CA LEU A 11 0.53 6.28 11.94
C LEU A 11 -0.49 5.41 11.19
N PRO A 12 -0.10 4.57 10.21
CA PRO A 12 -1.04 3.67 9.57
C PRO A 12 -1.68 2.66 10.53
N TRP A 13 -0.95 2.18 11.53
CA TRP A 13 -1.49 1.23 12.50
C TRP A 13 -2.55 1.80 13.43
N ILE A 14 -2.69 3.12 13.55
CA ILE A 14 -3.86 3.72 14.20
C ILE A 14 -5.15 3.35 13.43
N LEU A 15 -5.11 3.44 12.09
CA LEU A 15 -6.20 2.97 11.24
C LEU A 15 -6.27 1.44 11.19
N GLY A 16 -5.13 0.77 11.23
CA GLY A 16 -5.03 -0.68 11.29
C GLY A 16 -5.72 -1.24 12.54
N ALA A 17 -5.52 -0.64 13.69
CA ALA A 17 -6.21 -1.03 14.93
C ALA A 17 -7.73 -0.92 14.81
N TYR A 18 -8.24 0.15 14.18
CA TYR A 18 -9.67 0.27 13.86
C TYR A 18 -10.15 -0.87 12.96
N LEU A 19 -9.41 -1.23 11.92
CA LEU A 19 -9.77 -2.33 11.02
C LEU A 19 -9.74 -3.69 11.75
N VAL A 20 -8.75 -3.93 12.58
CA VAL A 20 -8.65 -5.16 13.37
C VAL A 20 -9.86 -5.32 14.30
N THR A 21 -10.29 -4.27 14.96
CA THR A 21 -11.40 -4.34 15.93
C THR A 21 -12.77 -4.37 15.27
N ASN A 22 -12.99 -3.59 14.19
CA ASN A 22 -14.31 -3.41 13.60
C ASN A 22 -14.52 -4.23 12.32
N GLN A 23 -13.46 -4.64 11.63
CA GLN A 23 -13.49 -5.33 10.35
C GLN A 23 -12.53 -6.53 10.32
N THR A 24 -12.51 -7.31 11.39
CA THR A 24 -11.55 -8.39 11.65
C THR A 24 -11.46 -9.38 10.48
N LYS A 25 -12.60 -9.86 9.96
CA LYS A 25 -12.62 -10.81 8.83
C LYS A 25 -11.93 -10.25 7.60
N LEU A 26 -12.28 -9.00 7.23
CA LEU A 26 -11.67 -8.32 6.10
C LEU A 26 -10.16 -8.14 6.33
N PHE A 27 -9.78 -7.67 7.52
CA PHE A 27 -8.38 -7.43 7.84
C PHE A 27 -7.56 -8.71 7.73
N ILE A 28 -7.98 -9.81 8.38
CA ILE A 28 -7.25 -11.09 8.33
C ILE A 28 -7.15 -11.64 6.90
N THR A 29 -8.17 -11.42 6.07
CA THR A 29 -8.19 -11.91 4.69
C THR A 29 -7.29 -11.10 3.76
N PHE A 30 -7.27 -9.77 3.89
CA PHE A 30 -6.61 -8.89 2.91
C PHE A 30 -5.26 -8.35 3.35
N TYR A 31 -5.00 -8.22 4.65
CA TYR A 31 -3.72 -7.71 5.15
C TYR A 31 -2.51 -8.55 4.71
N PRO A 32 -2.51 -9.90 4.81
CA PRO A 32 -1.39 -10.71 4.34
C PRO A 32 -1.13 -10.57 2.84
N VAL A 33 -2.19 -10.43 2.05
CA VAL A 33 -2.08 -10.19 0.60
C VAL A 33 -1.46 -8.83 0.33
N GLY A 34 -1.86 -7.82 1.10
CA GLY A 34 -1.27 -6.49 1.04
C GLY A 34 0.22 -6.47 1.35
N VAL A 35 0.63 -7.19 2.39
CA VAL A 35 2.04 -7.37 2.72
C VAL A 35 2.79 -8.02 1.57
N ALA A 36 2.27 -9.11 1.01
CA ALA A 36 2.90 -9.81 -0.10
C ALA A 36 3.05 -8.92 -1.35
N ILE A 37 1.99 -8.20 -1.74
CA ILE A 37 2.03 -7.27 -2.89
C ILE A 37 3.07 -6.15 -2.64
N SER A 38 3.08 -5.57 -1.44
CA SER A 38 3.98 -4.48 -1.08
C SER A 38 5.44 -4.93 -1.12
N ILE A 39 5.77 -6.06 -0.49
CA ILE A 39 7.13 -6.60 -0.51
C ILE A 39 7.60 -6.88 -1.94
N LEU A 40 6.77 -7.51 -2.78
CA LEU A 40 7.14 -7.82 -4.16
C LEU A 40 7.39 -6.55 -4.99
N LEU A 41 6.52 -5.55 -4.89
CA LEU A 41 6.68 -4.30 -5.63
C LEU A 41 7.87 -3.49 -5.11
N ASN A 42 8.06 -3.41 -3.80
CA ASN A 42 9.16 -2.68 -3.20
C ASN A 42 10.51 -3.36 -3.46
N GLU A 43 10.58 -4.70 -3.47
CA GLU A 43 11.82 -5.42 -3.82
C GLU A 43 12.27 -5.09 -5.25
N ILE A 44 11.33 -5.08 -6.21
CA ILE A 44 11.62 -4.63 -7.59
C ILE A 44 12.01 -3.15 -7.60
N GLY A 45 11.26 -2.34 -6.88
CA GLY A 45 11.46 -0.90 -6.81
C GLY A 45 12.84 -0.50 -6.27
N PHE A 46 13.24 -1.03 -5.12
CA PHE A 46 14.53 -0.74 -4.49
C PHE A 46 15.72 -1.22 -5.33
N ASN A 47 15.57 -2.32 -6.02
CA ASN A 47 16.65 -2.82 -6.87
C ASN A 47 16.83 -1.97 -8.15
N TYR A 48 15.74 -1.43 -8.73
CA TYR A 48 15.81 -0.83 -10.06
C TYR A 48 15.41 0.66 -10.11
N PHE A 49 14.44 1.11 -9.32
CA PHE A 49 13.72 2.36 -9.62
C PHE A 49 13.84 3.45 -8.57
N TRP A 50 13.94 3.13 -7.29
CA TRP A 50 14.06 4.13 -6.23
C TRP A 50 14.93 3.66 -5.07
N ARG A 51 15.31 4.61 -4.22
CA ARG A 51 15.97 4.34 -2.95
C ARG A 51 15.41 5.28 -1.88
N MET A 52 15.50 4.88 -0.62
CA MET A 52 15.23 5.76 0.52
C MET A 52 16.51 6.44 1.00
N ASP A 53 16.35 7.52 1.78
CA ASP A 53 17.45 8.23 2.45
C ASP A 53 18.15 7.36 3.52
N ILE A 54 17.54 6.25 3.94
CA ILE A 54 18.14 5.24 4.79
C ILE A 54 18.53 4.05 3.92
N VAL A 55 19.77 3.65 3.99
CA VAL A 55 20.29 2.47 3.28
C VAL A 55 20.69 1.43 4.32
N PHE A 56 19.92 0.35 4.41
CA PHE A 56 20.40 -0.88 5.05
C PHE A 56 21.23 -1.68 4.04
N GLN A 57 22.09 -2.57 4.54
CA GLN A 57 22.84 -3.49 3.67
C GLN A 57 21.90 -4.31 2.78
N GLU A 58 20.76 -4.72 3.35
CA GLU A 58 19.68 -5.40 2.62
C GLU A 58 18.61 -4.39 2.23
N SER A 59 18.40 -4.19 0.94
CA SER A 59 17.44 -3.22 0.39
C SER A 59 16.00 -3.50 0.85
N SER A 60 15.63 -4.77 1.01
CA SER A 60 14.33 -5.22 1.48
C SER A 60 13.99 -4.73 2.90
N LEU A 61 14.97 -4.56 3.79
CA LEU A 61 14.76 -4.02 5.13
C LEU A 61 14.44 -2.53 5.13
N THR A 62 14.84 -1.82 4.09
CA THR A 62 14.60 -0.37 3.96
C THR A 62 13.13 -0.03 3.88
N GLY A 63 12.34 -0.83 3.17
CA GLY A 63 10.90 -0.63 2.98
C GLY A 63 10.00 -1.27 4.03
N ILE A 64 10.54 -2.05 4.97
CA ILE A 64 9.76 -2.93 5.85
C ILE A 64 8.66 -2.20 6.65
N SER A 65 8.88 -0.95 7.05
CA SER A 65 7.87 -0.15 7.77
C SER A 65 6.66 0.15 6.89
N TYR A 66 6.85 0.38 5.60
CA TYR A 66 5.77 0.59 4.62
C TYR A 66 5.11 -0.71 4.24
N ASP A 67 5.88 -1.80 4.13
CA ASP A 67 5.40 -3.13 3.74
C ASP A 67 4.53 -3.79 4.82
N LEU A 68 4.82 -3.51 6.09
CA LEU A 68 4.03 -4.01 7.23
C LEU A 68 3.06 -2.96 7.79
N GLY A 69 3.04 -1.76 7.27
CA GLY A 69 2.19 -0.67 7.78
C GLY A 69 1.36 -0.05 6.66
N LEU A 70 1.88 1.03 6.07
CA LEU A 70 1.11 1.91 5.19
C LEU A 70 0.42 1.16 4.04
N ASN A 71 1.18 0.41 3.26
CA ASN A 71 0.67 -0.19 2.03
C ASN A 71 -0.44 -1.23 2.27
N PRO A 72 -0.26 -2.25 3.14
CA PRO A 72 -1.31 -3.23 3.38
C PRO A 72 -2.54 -2.63 4.08
N ILE A 73 -2.36 -1.65 4.97
CA ILE A 73 -3.48 -0.99 5.64
C ILE A 73 -4.31 -0.17 4.65
N LEU A 74 -3.67 0.57 3.74
CA LEU A 74 -4.37 1.28 2.66
C LEU A 74 -5.10 0.31 1.72
N GLY A 75 -4.50 -0.85 1.41
CA GLY A 75 -5.17 -1.91 0.67
C GLY A 75 -6.42 -2.44 1.38
N CYS A 76 -6.34 -2.68 2.69
CA CYS A 76 -7.49 -3.08 3.49
C CYS A 76 -8.57 -2.00 3.55
N LEU A 77 -8.19 -0.72 3.68
CA LEU A 77 -9.12 0.40 3.64
C LEU A 77 -9.82 0.52 2.28
N PHE A 78 -9.08 0.35 1.19
CA PHE A 78 -9.66 0.34 -0.16
C PHE A 78 -10.77 -0.71 -0.29
N ILE A 79 -10.51 -1.93 0.14
CA ILE A 79 -11.53 -3.00 0.12
C ILE A 79 -12.66 -2.71 1.11
N CYS A 80 -12.37 -2.17 2.30
CA CYS A 80 -13.37 -1.79 3.29
C CYS A 80 -14.37 -0.77 2.71
N VAL A 81 -13.86 0.24 2.01
CA VAL A 81 -14.70 1.27 1.37
C VAL A 81 -15.59 0.67 0.29
N ILE A 82 -15.06 -0.20 -0.56
CA ILE A 82 -15.85 -0.88 -1.62
C ILE A 82 -16.91 -1.79 -1.00
N HIS A 83 -16.54 -2.58 0.01
CA HIS A 83 -17.41 -3.62 0.55
C HIS A 83 -18.53 -3.04 1.44
N TYR A 84 -18.19 -2.18 2.40
CA TYR A 84 -19.14 -1.69 3.40
C TYR A 84 -19.76 -0.33 3.08
N LYS A 85 -18.98 0.60 2.51
CA LYS A 85 -19.49 1.93 2.18
C LYS A 85 -20.24 1.98 0.86
N LYS A 86 -20.12 0.92 0.05
CA LYS A 86 -20.78 0.79 -1.27
C LYS A 86 -20.54 2.00 -2.18
N LEU A 87 -19.36 2.64 -2.02
CA LEU A 87 -18.99 3.72 -2.93
C LEU A 87 -18.77 3.15 -4.33
N PRO A 88 -19.06 3.92 -5.39
CA PRO A 88 -18.83 3.50 -6.75
C PRO A 88 -17.38 3.03 -6.93
N PHE A 89 -17.23 1.81 -7.44
CA PHE A 89 -15.90 1.20 -7.65
C PHE A 89 -14.94 2.14 -8.38
N LEU A 90 -15.41 2.76 -9.46
CA LEU A 90 -14.56 3.61 -10.30
C LEU A 90 -13.98 4.80 -9.51
N ILE A 91 -14.78 5.43 -8.66
CA ILE A 91 -14.32 6.56 -7.83
C ILE A 91 -13.27 6.07 -6.84
N THR A 92 -13.55 4.99 -6.11
CA THR A 92 -12.63 4.43 -5.13
C THR A 92 -11.32 3.99 -5.80
N PHE A 93 -11.43 3.32 -6.95
CA PHE A 93 -10.29 2.83 -7.73
C PHE A 93 -9.40 3.93 -8.30
N LEU A 94 -9.92 5.12 -8.53
CA LEU A 94 -9.12 6.28 -8.94
C LEU A 94 -8.56 7.05 -7.74
N VAL A 95 -9.35 7.26 -6.71
CA VAL A 95 -8.96 8.07 -5.56
C VAL A 95 -7.82 7.45 -4.76
N PHE A 96 -7.87 6.14 -4.47
CA PHE A 96 -6.84 5.50 -3.66
C PHE A 96 -5.44 5.55 -4.29
N PRO A 97 -5.23 5.15 -5.56
CA PRO A 97 -3.93 5.31 -6.21
C PRO A 97 -3.46 6.77 -6.28
N LEU A 98 -4.36 7.72 -6.53
CA LEU A 98 -4.01 9.14 -6.57
C LEU A 98 -3.55 9.65 -5.21
N VAL A 99 -4.24 9.31 -4.13
CA VAL A 99 -3.86 9.70 -2.76
C VAL A 99 -2.53 9.07 -2.36
N THR A 100 -2.32 7.79 -2.69
CA THR A 100 -1.04 7.12 -2.40
C THR A 100 0.11 7.70 -3.21
N THR A 101 -0.10 7.96 -4.50
CA THR A 101 0.88 8.62 -5.37
C THR A 101 1.23 10.01 -4.85
N PHE A 102 0.23 10.79 -4.42
CA PHE A 102 0.44 12.11 -3.84
C PHE A 102 1.23 12.03 -2.51
N GLY A 103 0.93 11.03 -1.67
CA GLY A 103 1.71 10.76 -0.46
C GLY A 103 3.18 10.47 -0.75
N GLU A 104 3.46 9.63 -1.77
CA GLU A 104 4.83 9.37 -2.20
C GLU A 104 5.50 10.61 -2.80
N TYR A 105 4.76 11.41 -3.57
CA TYR A 105 5.28 12.68 -4.08
C TYR A 105 5.76 13.61 -2.96
N ILE A 106 5.03 13.69 -1.85
CA ILE A 106 5.48 14.44 -0.65
C ILE A 106 6.80 13.87 -0.12
N LEU A 107 6.95 12.53 -0.06
CA LEU A 107 8.20 11.91 0.39
C LEU A 107 9.37 12.19 -0.56
N VAL A 108 9.12 12.29 -1.86
CA VAL A 108 10.13 12.70 -2.86
C VAL A 108 10.51 14.17 -2.65
N CYS A 109 9.55 15.07 -2.45
CA CYS A 109 9.80 16.48 -2.17
C CYS A 109 10.59 16.70 -0.85
N LEU A 110 10.42 15.80 0.12
CA LEU A 110 11.16 15.80 1.38
C LEU A 110 12.52 15.07 1.28
N GLU A 111 12.92 14.66 0.08
CA GLU A 111 14.16 13.90 -0.18
C GLU A 111 14.24 12.57 0.58
N LYS A 112 13.08 12.02 1.01
CA LYS A 112 12.99 10.73 1.71
C LYS A 112 12.99 9.55 0.74
N ILE A 113 12.59 9.78 -0.49
CA ILE A 113 12.65 8.85 -1.63
C ILE A 113 13.34 9.56 -2.78
N VAL A 114 14.27 8.87 -3.43
CA VAL A 114 15.01 9.37 -4.60
C VAL A 114 14.79 8.38 -5.75
N TYR A 115 14.25 8.87 -6.85
CA TYR A 115 14.05 8.07 -8.06
C TYR A 115 15.35 7.88 -8.83
N ARG A 116 15.45 6.75 -9.53
CA ARG A 116 16.58 6.37 -10.37
C ARG A 116 16.08 5.80 -11.69
N ASN A 117 16.99 5.65 -12.67
CA ASN A 117 16.71 4.98 -13.96
C ASN A 117 15.46 5.54 -14.66
N GLU A 118 15.36 6.88 -14.73
CA GLU A 118 14.25 7.59 -15.38
C GLU A 118 12.86 7.33 -14.77
N TRP A 119 12.80 6.68 -13.58
CA TRP A 119 11.55 6.54 -12.85
C TRP A 119 11.01 7.91 -12.44
N ASN A 120 9.72 8.07 -12.47
CA ASN A 120 9.06 9.33 -12.11
C ASN A 120 7.70 9.07 -11.47
N ILE A 121 7.05 10.14 -11.02
CA ILE A 121 5.78 10.07 -10.30
C ILE A 121 4.64 9.45 -11.12
N ILE A 122 4.69 9.53 -12.45
CA ILE A 122 3.67 8.91 -13.32
C ILE A 122 3.79 7.39 -13.23
N TRP A 123 5.01 6.85 -13.32
CA TRP A 123 5.25 5.41 -13.17
C TRP A 123 4.90 4.92 -11.76
N THR A 124 5.14 5.73 -10.73
CA THR A 124 4.65 5.46 -9.36
C THR A 124 3.12 5.34 -9.35
N GLY A 125 2.40 6.26 -9.97
CA GLY A 125 0.95 6.19 -10.09
C GLY A 125 0.48 4.93 -10.81
N VAL A 126 1.15 4.52 -11.89
CA VAL A 126 0.87 3.27 -12.61
C VAL A 126 1.11 2.04 -11.71
N SER A 127 2.18 2.02 -10.93
CA SER A 127 2.46 0.92 -10.01
C SER A 127 1.40 0.78 -8.91
N TYR A 128 0.90 1.89 -8.37
CA TYR A 128 -0.22 1.87 -7.42
C TYR A 128 -1.53 1.42 -8.08
N LEU A 129 -1.84 1.88 -9.29
CA LEU A 129 -3.00 1.38 -10.04
C LEU A 129 -2.92 -0.14 -10.21
N PHE A 130 -1.75 -0.66 -10.53
CA PHE A 130 -1.52 -2.09 -10.65
C PHE A 130 -1.72 -2.82 -9.32
N ALA A 131 -1.16 -2.31 -8.22
CA ALA A 131 -1.34 -2.89 -6.89
C ALA A 131 -2.82 -2.95 -6.48
N TYR A 132 -3.57 -1.85 -6.61
CA TYR A 132 -5.00 -1.82 -6.29
C TYR A 132 -5.84 -2.69 -7.23
N SER A 133 -5.41 -2.89 -8.49
CA SER A 133 -6.04 -3.84 -9.40
C SER A 133 -5.94 -5.28 -8.88
N ILE A 134 -4.75 -5.68 -8.40
CA ILE A 134 -4.54 -7.00 -7.81
C ILE A 134 -5.43 -7.18 -6.56
N PHE A 135 -5.47 -6.17 -5.68
CA PHE A 135 -6.36 -6.18 -4.51
C PHE A 135 -7.82 -6.39 -4.91
N TYR A 136 -8.29 -5.68 -5.93
CA TYR A 136 -9.68 -5.79 -6.39
C TYR A 136 -10.00 -7.14 -7.02
N VAL A 137 -9.10 -7.68 -7.84
CA VAL A 137 -9.26 -9.01 -8.42
C VAL A 137 -9.33 -10.06 -7.31
N TYR A 138 -8.41 -9.98 -6.34
CA TYR A 138 -8.43 -10.88 -5.20
C TYR A 138 -9.73 -10.75 -4.39
N TYR A 139 -10.19 -9.52 -4.14
CA TYR A 139 -11.48 -9.28 -3.49
C TYR A 139 -12.64 -9.96 -4.24
N LYS A 140 -12.69 -9.85 -5.56
CA LYS A 140 -13.72 -10.52 -6.37
C LYS A 140 -13.66 -12.05 -6.24
N LEU A 141 -12.47 -12.63 -6.21
CA LEU A 141 -12.28 -14.06 -6.00
C LEU A 141 -12.74 -14.49 -4.60
N VAL A 142 -12.37 -13.75 -3.57
CA VAL A 142 -12.82 -14.02 -2.19
C VAL A 142 -14.34 -13.94 -2.08
N CYS A 143 -14.98 -12.91 -2.62
CA CYS A 143 -16.44 -12.79 -2.61
C CYS A 143 -17.12 -13.94 -3.37
N LYS A 144 -16.51 -14.43 -4.45
CA LYS A 144 -17.07 -15.53 -5.25
C LYS A 144 -16.93 -16.89 -4.57
N PHE A 145 -15.80 -17.16 -3.92
CA PHE A 145 -15.45 -18.52 -3.47
C PHE A 145 -15.48 -18.72 -1.96
N ILE A 146 -15.32 -17.67 -1.16
CA ILE A 146 -15.15 -17.76 0.30
C ILE A 146 -16.34 -17.14 1.05
N LEU A 147 -17.25 -16.45 0.34
CA LEU A 147 -18.43 -15.78 0.91
C LEU A 147 -18.08 -14.86 2.11
N LEU A 148 -17.66 -13.65 1.80
CA LEU A 148 -17.78 -12.54 2.74
C LEU A 148 -19.27 -12.08 2.75
N ASN A 149 -20.10 -12.84 3.45
CA ASN A 149 -21.47 -12.42 3.77
C ASN A 149 -21.45 -11.52 5.01
#